data_b402a27ec18f28902d0c56dad2356082
#
_entry.id   b402a27ec18f28902d0c56dad2356082
#
_cell.length_a   1.000
_cell.length_b   1.000
_cell.length_c   1.000
_cell.angle_alpha   90.00
_cell.angle_beta   90.00
_cell.angle_gamma   90.00
#
_symmetry.space_group_name_H-M   'P 1'
#
loop_
_entity.id
_entity.type
_entity.pdbx_description
1 polymer ?
#
loop_
_entity_poly.entity_id
_entity_poly.type
_entity_poly.pdbx_seq_one_letter_code
_entity_poly.pdbx_strand_id
1 'polypeptide(L)'
;SAEAGHDCRWLSPAEIAEKTPGVRQEGLLGALHSRRETLIQPRQALARLISFLRERFDTSFHFKTEVNNVEPPAVETTRGRFHADRVLICSGTDFETLFPEAFRESGILRCSLQMMKTSAQPSPWKLGAMVTDSITYRRYQAFKSCPSHAAMEKRVLAEYGDLEHLGITVLAAQNNEAELVIGDSHHTAWSLPEAPDPAIDEKILSHLRGMIDAPHLEIARRWSAAYPVHAKLTEVVLEPAANTRIVLASRGNGMTTAFALAEEVLEVTN
;
A
#
# COMPACT_ATOMS: atom_id res chain seq x y z
N SER A 1 -1.36 14.28 -18.32
CA SER A 1 -1.40 14.45 -16.84
C SER A 1 -1.56 15.91 -16.41
N ALA A 2 -0.85 16.86 -17.01
CA ALA A 2 -1.05 18.29 -16.73
C ALA A 2 -2.46 18.75 -17.10
N GLU A 3 -3.03 18.28 -18.20
CA GLU A 3 -4.40 18.56 -18.64
C GLU A 3 -5.47 18.02 -17.69
N ALA A 4 -5.18 16.95 -16.95
CA ALA A 4 -6.08 16.37 -15.96
C ALA A 4 -5.95 17.01 -14.56
N GLY A 5 -5.20 18.11 -14.42
CA GLY A 5 -5.00 18.80 -13.14
C GLY A 5 -4.07 18.10 -12.16
N HIS A 6 -3.37 17.04 -12.58
CA HIS A 6 -2.36 16.39 -11.78
C HIS A 6 -1.06 17.18 -11.83
N ASP A 7 -0.53 17.58 -10.68
CA ASP A 7 0.74 18.33 -10.55
C ASP A 7 1.93 17.37 -10.66
N CYS A 8 2.03 16.70 -11.81
CA CYS A 8 3.12 15.79 -12.15
C CYS A 8 3.99 16.39 -13.26
N ARG A 9 5.30 16.29 -13.10
CA ARG A 9 6.24 16.75 -14.11
C ARG A 9 7.41 15.78 -14.28
N TRP A 10 7.99 15.80 -15.47
CA TRP A 10 9.25 15.13 -15.72
C TRP A 10 10.41 15.95 -15.15
N LEU A 11 11.31 15.30 -14.42
CA LEU A 11 12.55 15.85 -13.92
C LEU A 11 13.71 15.32 -14.74
N SER A 12 14.63 16.22 -15.10
CA SER A 12 15.94 15.88 -15.66
C SER A 12 16.84 15.25 -14.60
N PRO A 13 17.91 14.53 -14.99
CA PRO A 13 18.88 13.99 -14.04
C PRO A 13 19.47 15.06 -13.08
N ALA A 14 19.74 16.27 -13.56
CA ALA A 14 20.24 17.37 -12.73
C ALA A 14 19.24 17.79 -11.64
N GLU A 15 17.95 17.91 -11.99
CA GLU A 15 16.90 18.24 -11.02
C GLU A 15 16.68 17.09 -10.01
N ILE A 16 16.87 15.84 -10.45
CA ILE A 16 16.80 14.67 -9.55
C ILE A 16 17.97 14.70 -8.56
N ALA A 17 19.18 14.97 -9.01
CA ALA A 17 20.36 15.07 -8.15
C ALA A 17 20.18 16.12 -7.04
N GLU A 18 19.51 17.22 -7.33
CA GLU A 18 19.20 18.27 -6.36
C GLU A 18 18.13 17.84 -5.34
N LYS A 19 17.04 17.21 -5.82
CA LYS A 19 15.85 16.86 -4.99
C LYS A 19 16.00 15.54 -4.25
N THR A 20 16.66 14.58 -4.87
CA THR A 20 16.84 13.20 -4.38
C THR A 20 18.30 12.79 -4.50
N PRO A 21 19.19 13.40 -3.70
CA PRO A 21 20.63 13.19 -3.83
C PRO A 21 21.08 11.74 -3.58
N GLY A 22 20.25 10.93 -2.96
CA GLY A 22 20.49 9.49 -2.75
C GLY A 22 20.24 8.63 -3.98
N VAL A 23 19.67 9.18 -5.08
CA VAL A 23 19.43 8.42 -6.31
C VAL A 23 20.69 8.35 -7.15
N ARG A 24 21.02 7.17 -7.63
CA ARG A 24 22.16 6.93 -8.52
C ARG A 24 21.95 7.65 -9.85
N GLN A 25 22.97 8.39 -10.29
CA GLN A 25 22.89 9.21 -11.50
C GLN A 25 23.30 8.46 -12.78
N GLU A 26 24.06 7.37 -12.63
CA GLU A 26 24.54 6.59 -13.76
C GLU A 26 23.37 5.93 -14.51
N GLY A 27 23.27 6.19 -15.81
CA GLY A 27 22.21 5.66 -16.67
C GLY A 27 20.82 6.26 -16.44
N LEU A 28 20.67 7.22 -15.53
CA LEU A 28 19.41 7.88 -15.22
C LEU A 28 18.99 8.80 -16.38
N LEU A 29 17.82 8.55 -16.97
CA LEU A 29 17.26 9.36 -18.05
C LEU A 29 16.36 10.50 -17.54
N GLY A 30 15.77 10.32 -16.36
CA GLY A 30 14.85 11.26 -15.72
C GLY A 30 13.88 10.54 -14.80
N ALA A 31 12.96 11.30 -14.19
CA ALA A 31 11.90 10.72 -13.35
C ALA A 31 10.59 11.49 -13.49
N LEU A 32 9.48 10.78 -13.33
CA LEU A 32 8.19 11.40 -13.11
C LEU A 32 8.06 11.79 -11.63
N HIS A 33 7.84 13.07 -11.37
CA HIS A 33 7.70 13.62 -10.02
C HIS A 33 6.27 14.11 -9.81
N SER A 34 5.62 13.63 -8.75
CA SER A 34 4.34 14.15 -8.27
C SER A 34 4.57 15.08 -7.08
N ARG A 35 4.03 16.30 -7.14
CA ARG A 35 4.10 17.26 -6.03
C ARG A 35 2.98 17.07 -5.01
N ARG A 36 1.94 16.32 -5.36
CA ARG A 36 0.80 16.05 -4.49
C ARG A 36 0.94 14.78 -3.67
N GLU A 37 1.81 13.87 -4.10
CA GLU A 37 2.09 12.66 -3.32
C GLU A 37 2.72 13.02 -1.97
N THR A 38 2.26 12.39 -0.92
CA THR A 38 2.74 12.64 0.44
C THR A 38 3.21 11.34 1.07
N LEU A 39 4.44 11.33 1.54
CA LEU A 39 4.95 10.23 2.37
C LEU A 39 4.51 10.44 3.80
N ILE A 40 3.83 9.46 4.36
CA ILE A 40 3.42 9.45 5.77
C ILE A 40 4.00 8.24 6.50
N GLN A 41 4.09 8.34 7.83
CA GLN A 41 4.42 7.20 8.68
C GLN A 41 3.12 6.59 9.23
N PRO A 42 2.66 5.43 8.71
CA PRO A 42 1.33 4.91 9.00
C PRO A 42 1.06 4.71 10.50
N ARG A 43 2.04 4.19 11.24
CA ARG A 43 1.89 3.95 12.68
C ARG A 43 1.63 5.23 13.47
N GLN A 44 2.33 6.32 13.12
CA GLN A 44 2.14 7.62 13.77
C GLN A 44 0.85 8.28 13.31
N ALA A 45 0.55 8.23 12.02
CA ALA A 45 -0.65 8.83 11.44
C ALA A 45 -1.92 8.20 12.02
N LEU A 46 -2.00 6.86 12.09
CA LEU A 46 -3.15 6.15 12.66
C LEU A 46 -3.32 6.44 14.15
N ALA A 47 -2.24 6.46 14.93
CA ALA A 47 -2.33 6.79 16.36
C ALA A 47 -2.85 8.22 16.58
N ARG A 48 -2.37 9.18 15.79
CA ARG A 48 -2.83 10.58 15.85
C ARG A 48 -4.28 10.72 15.40
N LEU A 49 -4.70 10.00 14.35
CA LEU A 49 -6.09 9.99 13.88
C LEU A 49 -7.04 9.48 14.97
N ILE A 50 -6.69 8.42 15.67
CA ILE A 50 -7.49 7.89 16.78
C ILE A 50 -7.64 8.94 17.90
N SER A 51 -6.55 9.59 18.30
CA SER A 51 -6.60 10.66 19.30
C SER A 51 -7.47 11.82 18.85
N PHE A 52 -7.29 12.27 17.59
CA PHE A 52 -8.09 13.34 17.00
C PHE A 52 -9.59 13.03 16.99
N LEU A 53 -9.96 11.80 16.60
CA LEU A 53 -11.37 11.39 16.54
C LEU A 53 -12.01 11.34 17.93
N ARG A 54 -11.28 10.87 18.94
CA ARG A 54 -11.74 10.89 20.33
C ARG A 54 -11.98 12.30 20.87
N GLU A 55 -11.03 13.20 20.60
CA GLU A 55 -11.04 14.55 21.15
C GLU A 55 -12.07 15.47 20.46
N ARG A 56 -12.33 15.24 19.17
CA ARG A 56 -13.13 16.16 18.35
C ARG A 56 -14.52 15.65 18.03
N PHE A 57 -14.75 14.32 18.05
CA PHE A 57 -15.98 13.71 17.56
C PHE A 57 -16.62 12.73 18.55
N ASP A 58 -16.16 12.69 19.78
CA ASP A 58 -16.66 11.77 20.83
C ASP A 58 -16.70 10.29 20.38
N THR A 59 -15.74 9.90 19.54
CA THR A 59 -15.67 8.56 18.99
C THR A 59 -15.12 7.58 20.02
N SER A 60 -15.87 6.53 20.32
CA SER A 60 -15.44 5.46 21.21
C SER A 60 -14.60 4.42 20.48
N PHE A 61 -13.48 4.01 21.07
CA PHE A 61 -12.60 2.95 20.55
C PHE A 61 -12.46 1.82 21.56
N HIS A 62 -12.83 0.61 21.17
CA HIS A 62 -12.77 -0.59 21.99
C HIS A 62 -11.66 -1.53 21.50
N PHE A 63 -10.40 -1.23 21.88
CA PHE A 63 -9.26 -2.08 21.52
C PHE A 63 -9.27 -3.41 22.26
N LYS A 64 -8.57 -4.42 21.71
CA LYS A 64 -8.53 -5.79 22.22
C LYS A 64 -9.93 -6.36 22.44
N THR A 65 -10.81 -6.07 21.50
CA THR A 65 -12.19 -6.51 21.48
C THR A 65 -12.44 -7.19 20.13
N GLU A 66 -12.62 -8.48 20.17
CA GLU A 66 -12.96 -9.28 18.98
C GLU A 66 -14.47 -9.25 18.79
N VAL A 67 -14.91 -9.06 17.56
CA VAL A 67 -16.32 -9.15 17.17
C VAL A 67 -16.58 -10.57 16.69
N ASN A 68 -17.49 -11.27 17.35
CA ASN A 68 -17.78 -12.68 17.09
C ASN A 68 -19.01 -12.86 16.18
N ASN A 69 -19.99 -11.93 16.29
CA ASN A 69 -21.21 -11.98 15.49
C ASN A 69 -21.78 -10.59 15.26
N VAL A 70 -22.41 -10.39 14.10
CA VAL A 70 -23.07 -9.14 13.71
C VAL A 70 -24.45 -9.44 13.19
N GLU A 71 -25.46 -9.07 13.98
CA GLU A 71 -26.90 -9.14 13.66
C GLU A 71 -27.57 -7.85 14.14
N PRO A 72 -27.51 -6.76 13.38
CA PRO A 72 -28.03 -5.48 13.84
C PRO A 72 -29.48 -5.57 14.38
N PRO A 73 -29.77 -4.93 15.54
CA PRO A 73 -28.91 -3.96 16.23
C PRO A 73 -27.86 -4.57 17.18
N ALA A 74 -27.72 -5.90 17.25
CA ALA A 74 -26.78 -6.55 18.15
C ALA A 74 -25.42 -6.82 17.48
N VAL A 75 -24.34 -6.50 18.19
CA VAL A 75 -22.96 -6.82 17.85
C VAL A 75 -22.33 -7.55 19.03
N GLU A 76 -22.03 -8.83 18.86
CA GLU A 76 -21.48 -9.67 19.92
C GLU A 76 -19.95 -9.65 19.91
N THR A 77 -19.36 -9.43 21.07
CA THR A 77 -17.91 -9.31 21.20
C THR A 77 -17.38 -10.07 22.41
N THR A 78 -16.05 -10.23 22.45
CA THR A 78 -15.35 -10.80 23.62
C THR A 78 -15.49 -9.95 24.90
N ARG A 79 -16.04 -8.74 24.81
CA ARG A 79 -16.24 -7.82 25.94
C ARG A 79 -17.71 -7.49 26.20
N GLY A 80 -18.61 -8.29 25.69
CA GLY A 80 -20.06 -8.14 25.82
C GLY A 80 -20.74 -7.73 24.53
N ARG A 81 -22.00 -7.39 24.62
CA ARG A 81 -22.85 -7.02 23.50
C ARG A 81 -22.93 -5.51 23.36
N PHE A 82 -22.70 -5.02 22.15
CA PHE A 82 -22.95 -3.65 21.74
C PHE A 82 -24.24 -3.58 20.92
N HIS A 83 -24.79 -2.37 20.81
CA HIS A 83 -25.96 -2.09 19.97
C HIS A 83 -25.60 -1.01 18.95
N ALA A 84 -25.94 -1.27 17.69
CA ALA A 84 -25.74 -0.35 16.58
C ALA A 84 -26.82 -0.54 15.51
N ASP A 85 -27.38 0.55 15.00
CA ASP A 85 -28.37 0.51 13.92
C ASP A 85 -27.73 0.09 12.60
N ARG A 86 -26.46 0.42 12.40
CA ARG A 86 -25.67 0.06 11.21
C ARG A 86 -24.27 -0.37 11.60
N VAL A 87 -23.73 -1.33 10.85
CA VAL A 87 -22.39 -1.87 11.09
C VAL A 87 -21.58 -1.83 9.79
N LEU A 88 -20.38 -1.24 9.86
CA LEU A 88 -19.39 -1.27 8.78
C LEU A 88 -18.22 -2.16 9.21
N ILE A 89 -17.96 -3.20 8.43
CA ILE A 89 -16.89 -4.16 8.66
C ILE A 89 -15.71 -3.81 7.76
N CYS A 90 -14.65 -3.28 8.36
CA CYS A 90 -13.41 -2.90 7.68
C CYS A 90 -12.27 -3.84 8.11
N SER A 91 -12.47 -5.16 7.95
CA SER A 91 -11.59 -6.21 8.48
C SER A 91 -10.25 -6.37 7.75
N GLY A 92 -10.02 -5.60 6.69
CA GLY A 92 -8.77 -5.69 5.91
C GLY A 92 -8.63 -7.08 5.27
N THR A 93 -7.64 -7.85 5.69
CA THR A 93 -7.36 -9.20 5.15
C THR A 93 -7.97 -10.33 5.98
N ASP A 94 -8.72 -10.05 7.01
CA ASP A 94 -9.50 -11.08 7.71
C ASP A 94 -10.78 -11.37 6.94
N PHE A 95 -10.79 -12.50 6.24
CA PHE A 95 -11.89 -12.99 5.42
C PHE A 95 -12.62 -14.17 6.07
N GLU A 96 -12.18 -14.62 7.23
CA GLU A 96 -12.67 -15.83 7.88
C GLU A 96 -13.56 -15.57 9.10
N THR A 97 -13.33 -14.47 9.84
CA THR A 97 -14.00 -14.24 11.13
C THR A 97 -15.48 -13.86 10.95
N LEU A 98 -15.79 -12.91 10.09
CA LEU A 98 -17.14 -12.41 9.86
C LEU A 98 -17.55 -12.58 8.40
N PHE A 99 -18.69 -13.22 8.16
CA PHE A 99 -19.27 -13.41 6.83
C PHE A 99 -18.34 -14.06 5.79
N PRO A 100 -17.66 -15.17 6.08
CA PRO A 100 -16.66 -15.77 5.20
C PRO A 100 -17.19 -16.13 3.81
N GLU A 101 -18.46 -16.49 3.69
CA GLU A 101 -19.08 -16.82 2.40
C GLU A 101 -19.15 -15.57 1.49
N ALA A 102 -19.53 -14.41 2.04
CA ALA A 102 -19.56 -13.17 1.26
C ALA A 102 -18.17 -12.81 0.69
N PHE A 103 -17.10 -13.04 1.45
CA PHE A 103 -15.75 -12.87 0.96
C PHE A 103 -15.39 -13.86 -0.17
N ARG A 104 -15.76 -15.15 -0.03
CA ARG A 104 -15.48 -16.16 -1.07
C ARG A 104 -16.19 -15.84 -2.37
N GLU A 105 -17.46 -15.45 -2.30
CA GLU A 105 -18.27 -15.11 -3.46
C GLU A 105 -17.84 -13.82 -4.16
N SER A 106 -17.22 -12.89 -3.42
CA SER A 106 -16.77 -11.61 -3.98
C SER A 106 -15.60 -11.72 -4.95
N GLY A 107 -14.85 -12.82 -4.93
CA GLY A 107 -13.62 -12.97 -5.71
C GLY A 107 -12.42 -12.17 -5.21
N ILE A 108 -12.49 -11.64 -3.97
CA ILE A 108 -11.39 -10.94 -3.34
C ILE A 108 -10.31 -11.93 -2.90
N LEU A 109 -9.06 -11.51 -3.00
CA LEU A 109 -7.89 -12.29 -2.59
C LEU A 109 -7.01 -11.43 -1.67
N ARG A 110 -6.00 -12.06 -1.08
CA ARG A 110 -4.93 -11.37 -0.36
C ARG A 110 -3.72 -11.20 -1.25
N CYS A 111 -3.11 -10.03 -1.22
CA CYS A 111 -1.80 -9.80 -1.81
C CYS A 111 -0.80 -9.68 -0.67
N SER A 112 0.12 -10.63 -0.56
CA SER A 112 1.22 -10.57 0.41
C SER A 112 2.42 -9.86 -0.17
N LEU A 113 3.10 -9.11 0.70
CA LEU A 113 4.28 -8.31 0.41
C LEU A 113 5.43 -8.72 1.30
N GLN A 114 6.65 -8.71 0.77
CA GLN A 114 7.86 -8.74 1.57
C GLN A 114 8.46 -7.34 1.66
N MET A 115 8.74 -6.91 2.87
CA MET A 115 9.22 -5.59 3.18
C MET A 115 10.45 -5.66 4.08
N MET A 116 11.33 -4.68 3.94
CA MET A 116 12.56 -4.58 4.69
C MET A 116 12.77 -3.17 5.23
N LYS A 117 13.62 -3.08 6.26
CA LYS A 117 14.07 -1.80 6.79
C LYS A 117 15.55 -1.88 7.13
N THR A 118 16.31 -0.87 6.71
CA THR A 118 17.74 -0.77 7.04
C THR A 118 17.97 -0.24 8.45
N SER A 119 19.22 -0.30 8.91
CA SER A 119 19.73 0.59 9.94
C SER A 119 19.67 2.05 9.48
N ALA A 120 19.76 3.00 10.42
CA ALA A 120 19.75 4.43 10.10
C ALA A 120 20.92 4.81 9.18
N GLN A 121 20.64 5.63 8.18
CA GLN A 121 21.67 6.17 7.29
C GLN A 121 22.47 7.25 8.00
N PRO A 122 23.78 7.35 7.74
CA PRO A 122 24.63 8.36 8.37
C PRO A 122 24.31 9.77 7.86
N SER A 123 24.35 10.76 8.77
CA SER A 123 24.29 12.17 8.38
C SER A 123 25.58 12.57 7.64
N PRO A 124 25.51 13.42 6.59
CA PRO A 124 24.32 14.16 6.11
C PRO A 124 23.54 13.47 4.97
N TRP A 125 23.76 12.18 4.73
CA TRP A 125 23.10 11.49 3.61
C TRP A 125 21.57 11.50 3.73
N LYS A 126 20.90 11.76 2.61
CA LYS A 126 19.42 11.73 2.48
C LYS A 126 19.02 11.12 1.15
N LEU A 127 17.97 10.33 1.16
CA LEU A 127 17.33 9.90 -0.07
C LEU A 127 16.63 11.09 -0.75
N GLY A 128 15.96 11.96 0.01
CA GLY A 128 15.28 13.16 -0.44
C GLY A 128 13.78 12.93 -0.64
N ALA A 129 13.36 12.09 -1.56
CA ALA A 129 11.98 11.70 -1.78
C ALA A 129 11.85 10.17 -1.76
N MET A 130 10.62 9.67 -1.65
CA MET A 130 10.33 8.27 -1.97
C MET A 130 10.61 8.05 -3.46
N VAL A 131 11.30 6.96 -3.77
CA VAL A 131 11.63 6.58 -5.15
C VAL A 131 11.09 5.19 -5.46
N THR A 132 10.71 4.99 -6.72
CA THR A 132 10.30 3.69 -7.24
C THR A 132 10.90 3.49 -8.62
N ASP A 133 11.06 2.24 -9.02
CA ASP A 133 11.57 1.90 -10.35
C ASP A 133 10.54 2.13 -11.46
N SER A 134 11.01 2.06 -12.72
CA SER A 134 10.17 2.19 -13.89
C SER A 134 9.25 0.98 -14.14
N ILE A 135 9.53 -0.17 -13.53
CA ILE A 135 8.70 -1.40 -13.61
C ILE A 135 7.32 -1.11 -13.06
N THR A 136 7.24 -0.27 -12.02
CA THR A 136 6.00 0.15 -11.36
C THR A 136 4.97 0.74 -12.32
N TYR A 137 5.39 1.47 -13.37
CA TYR A 137 4.45 2.08 -14.34
C TYR A 137 3.56 1.06 -15.04
N ARG A 138 3.98 -0.17 -15.22
CA ARG A 138 3.16 -1.24 -15.82
C ARG A 138 1.94 -1.58 -14.98
N ARG A 139 2.03 -1.47 -13.66
CA ARG A 139 1.01 -1.93 -12.72
C ARG A 139 -0.15 -0.95 -12.61
N TYR A 140 0.08 0.33 -12.88
CA TYR A 140 -0.94 1.35 -12.74
C TYR A 140 -1.75 1.55 -14.03
N GLN A 141 -3.08 1.47 -13.88
CA GLN A 141 -4.03 1.62 -14.98
C GLN A 141 -3.85 2.95 -15.74
N ALA A 142 -3.46 4.02 -15.03
CA ALA A 142 -3.24 5.34 -15.61
C ALA A 142 -2.21 5.36 -16.75
N PHE A 143 -1.22 4.46 -16.73
CA PHE A 143 -0.19 4.40 -17.78
C PHE A 143 -0.56 3.48 -18.94
N LYS A 144 -1.57 2.61 -18.79
CA LYS A 144 -1.96 1.66 -19.85
C LYS A 144 -2.50 2.33 -21.10
N SER A 145 -3.02 3.55 -21.00
CA SER A 145 -3.47 4.36 -22.14
C SER A 145 -2.32 5.06 -22.89
N CYS A 146 -1.10 5.03 -22.37
CA CYS A 146 0.05 5.68 -23.01
C CYS A 146 0.46 4.89 -24.27
N PRO A 147 0.69 5.55 -25.43
CA PRO A 147 1.09 4.87 -26.65
C PRO A 147 2.37 4.03 -26.53
N SER A 148 3.28 4.42 -25.65
CA SER A 148 4.55 3.71 -25.39
C SER A 148 4.42 2.55 -24.40
N HIS A 149 3.25 2.32 -23.78
CA HIS A 149 3.07 1.32 -22.72
C HIS A 149 3.45 -0.10 -23.20
N ALA A 150 2.98 -0.53 -24.37
CA ALA A 150 3.29 -1.86 -24.91
C ALA A 150 4.80 -2.06 -25.19
N ALA A 151 5.48 -1.02 -25.68
CA ALA A 151 6.93 -1.07 -25.89
C ALA A 151 7.70 -1.14 -24.57
N MET A 152 7.27 -0.36 -23.55
CA MET A 152 7.81 -0.41 -22.19
C MET A 152 7.61 -1.81 -21.57
N GLU A 153 6.41 -2.37 -21.67
CA GLU A 153 6.10 -3.70 -21.15
C GLU A 153 7.00 -4.79 -21.75
N LYS A 154 7.17 -4.78 -23.06
CA LYS A 154 8.08 -5.69 -23.76
C LYS A 154 9.52 -5.55 -23.27
N ARG A 155 9.98 -4.32 -23.08
CA ARG A 155 11.32 -4.04 -22.57
C ARG A 155 11.50 -4.54 -21.13
N VAL A 156 10.55 -4.25 -20.25
CA VAL A 156 10.58 -4.71 -18.84
C VAL A 156 10.63 -6.22 -18.76
N LEU A 157 9.82 -6.93 -19.57
CA LEU A 157 9.84 -8.40 -19.59
C LEU A 157 11.18 -8.95 -20.08
N ALA A 158 11.82 -8.29 -21.05
CA ALA A 158 13.12 -8.71 -21.57
C ALA A 158 14.27 -8.45 -20.59
N GLU A 159 14.27 -7.33 -19.89
CA GLU A 159 15.37 -6.89 -19.01
C GLU A 159 15.18 -7.35 -17.56
N TYR A 160 13.92 -7.47 -17.07
CA TYR A 160 13.56 -7.71 -15.67
C TYR A 160 12.51 -8.83 -15.50
N GLY A 161 12.45 -9.77 -16.44
CA GLY A 161 11.45 -10.84 -16.44
C GLY A 161 11.46 -11.71 -15.17
N ASP A 162 12.62 -11.88 -14.55
CA ASP A 162 12.76 -12.62 -13.29
C ASP A 162 12.15 -11.85 -12.08
N LEU A 163 12.25 -10.52 -12.05
CA LEU A 163 11.59 -9.68 -11.03
C LEU A 163 10.08 -9.70 -11.23
N GLU A 164 9.66 -9.61 -12.48
CA GLU A 164 8.24 -9.65 -12.85
C GLU A 164 7.56 -10.95 -12.45
N HIS A 165 8.22 -12.07 -12.66
CA HIS A 165 7.71 -13.40 -12.31
C HIS A 165 7.45 -13.56 -10.81
N LEU A 166 8.22 -12.86 -9.98
CA LEU A 166 8.09 -12.81 -8.53
C LEU A 166 7.21 -11.66 -8.04
N GLY A 167 6.61 -10.90 -8.95
CA GLY A 167 5.79 -9.75 -8.62
C GLY A 167 6.57 -8.60 -7.98
N ILE A 168 7.89 -8.53 -8.19
CA ILE A 168 8.74 -7.51 -7.57
C ILE A 168 8.59 -6.17 -8.29
N THR A 169 8.38 -5.10 -7.52
CA THR A 169 8.62 -3.70 -7.86
C THR A 169 9.45 -3.10 -6.73
N VAL A 170 10.47 -2.33 -7.08
CA VAL A 170 11.35 -1.81 -6.04
C VAL A 170 11.02 -0.37 -5.72
N LEU A 171 10.76 -0.12 -4.45
CA LEU A 171 10.57 1.21 -3.89
C LEU A 171 11.43 1.39 -2.64
N ALA A 172 11.82 2.63 -2.39
CA ALA A 172 12.52 3.01 -1.17
C ALA A 172 12.02 4.36 -0.66
N ALA A 173 11.81 4.44 0.65
CA ALA A 173 11.43 5.66 1.34
C ALA A 173 12.28 5.82 2.59
N GLN A 174 12.75 7.03 2.89
CA GLN A 174 13.47 7.31 4.12
C GLN A 174 12.51 7.84 5.19
N ASN A 175 12.50 7.21 6.37
CA ASN A 175 11.68 7.63 7.49
C ASN A 175 12.37 8.72 8.34
N ASN A 176 11.69 9.19 9.39
CA ASN A 176 12.21 10.25 10.27
C ASN A 176 13.39 9.79 11.15
N GLU A 177 13.56 8.49 11.29
CA GLU A 177 14.68 7.84 11.98
C GLU A 177 15.89 7.61 11.05
N ALA A 178 15.87 8.21 9.86
CA ALA A 178 16.85 8.04 8.78
C ALA A 178 17.01 6.60 8.26
N GLU A 179 16.10 5.68 8.58
CA GLU A 179 16.10 4.32 8.08
C GLU A 179 15.42 4.26 6.69
N LEU A 180 15.90 3.40 5.80
CA LEU A 180 15.22 3.12 4.54
C LEU A 180 14.19 2.03 4.73
N VAL A 181 12.94 2.30 4.36
CA VAL A 181 11.88 1.31 4.20
C VAL A 181 11.87 0.89 2.73
N ILE A 182 12.04 -0.40 2.48
CA ILE A 182 12.28 -0.97 1.15
C ILE A 182 11.24 -2.05 0.90
N GLY A 183 10.71 -2.11 -0.28
CA GLY A 183 9.80 -3.14 -0.79
C GLY A 183 9.78 -3.11 -2.31
N ASP A 184 8.92 -3.88 -2.87
CA ASP A 184 8.14 -4.99 -2.34
C ASP A 184 7.97 -6.10 -3.39
N SER A 185 7.51 -7.25 -2.95
CA SER A 185 7.00 -8.31 -3.82
C SER A 185 5.48 -8.38 -3.76
N HIS A 186 4.84 -9.04 -4.72
CA HIS A 186 3.39 -9.19 -4.78
C HIS A 186 3.03 -10.64 -5.07
N HIS A 187 2.52 -11.34 -4.06
CA HIS A 187 1.98 -12.69 -4.22
C HIS A 187 0.49 -12.69 -3.88
N THR A 188 -0.34 -13.00 -4.87
CA THR A 188 -1.80 -12.96 -4.74
C THR A 188 -2.37 -14.36 -4.60
N ALA A 189 -3.03 -14.63 -3.46
CA ALA A 189 -3.72 -15.89 -3.18
C ALA A 189 -4.84 -15.70 -2.15
N TRP A 190 -5.70 -16.70 -1.99
CA TRP A 190 -6.64 -16.75 -0.88
C TRP A 190 -5.91 -16.89 0.47
N SER A 191 -4.95 -17.83 0.55
CA SER A 191 -4.14 -18.07 1.73
C SER A 191 -2.77 -17.39 1.58
N LEU A 192 -2.29 -16.80 2.67
CA LEU A 192 -0.97 -16.18 2.71
C LEU A 192 0.14 -17.25 2.80
N PRO A 193 1.36 -16.98 2.26
CA PRO A 193 2.51 -17.81 2.49
C PRO A 193 2.84 -17.89 3.99
N GLU A 194 3.30 -19.06 4.46
CA GLU A 194 3.68 -19.27 5.87
C GLU A 194 4.91 -18.44 6.27
N ALA A 195 5.84 -18.25 5.34
CA ALA A 195 7.07 -17.51 5.59
C ALA A 195 7.50 -16.69 4.35
N PRO A 196 8.21 -15.56 4.56
CA PRO A 196 8.85 -14.83 3.48
C PRO A 196 9.97 -15.65 2.85
N ASP A 197 10.19 -15.47 1.53
CA ASP A 197 11.29 -16.09 0.79
C ASP A 197 12.53 -15.16 0.81
N PRO A 198 13.65 -15.55 1.42
CA PRO A 198 14.87 -14.74 1.42
C PRO A 198 15.43 -14.42 0.03
N ALA A 199 15.16 -15.26 -0.97
CA ALA A 199 15.64 -15.03 -2.33
C ALA A 199 14.93 -13.82 -2.98
N ILE A 200 13.68 -13.55 -2.61
CA ILE A 200 12.96 -12.36 -3.02
C ILE A 200 13.60 -11.09 -2.43
N ASP A 201 13.93 -11.11 -1.15
CA ASP A 201 14.61 -10.00 -0.47
C ASP A 201 15.94 -9.64 -1.16
N GLU A 202 16.76 -10.65 -1.50
CA GLU A 202 18.05 -10.43 -2.17
C GLU A 202 17.86 -9.85 -3.58
N LYS A 203 16.82 -10.25 -4.32
CA LYS A 203 16.50 -9.67 -5.63
C LYS A 203 16.07 -8.21 -5.50
N ILE A 204 15.23 -7.88 -4.52
CA ILE A 204 14.83 -6.49 -4.22
C ILE A 204 16.07 -5.64 -3.91
N LEU A 205 16.95 -6.12 -3.02
CA LEU A 205 18.18 -5.41 -2.64
C LEU A 205 19.16 -5.27 -3.80
N SER A 206 19.30 -6.30 -4.62
CA SER A 206 20.16 -6.26 -5.81
C SER A 206 19.70 -5.19 -6.79
N HIS A 207 18.39 -5.11 -7.06
CA HIS A 207 17.82 -4.09 -7.94
C HIS A 207 17.95 -2.68 -7.33
N LEU A 208 17.68 -2.54 -6.03
CA LEU A 208 17.78 -1.26 -5.31
C LEU A 208 19.19 -0.67 -5.37
N ARG A 209 20.25 -1.49 -5.32
CA ARG A 209 21.65 -1.05 -5.47
C ARG A 209 21.92 -0.37 -6.82
N GLY A 210 21.12 -0.68 -7.84
CA GLY A 210 21.14 0.00 -9.14
C GLY A 210 20.40 1.35 -9.14
N MET A 211 19.54 1.60 -8.14
CA MET A 211 18.70 2.80 -8.07
C MET A 211 19.23 3.87 -7.13
N ILE A 212 19.81 3.49 -6.00
CA ILE A 212 20.24 4.42 -4.96
C ILE A 212 21.67 4.15 -4.48
N ASP A 213 22.35 5.20 -4.05
CA ASP A 213 23.68 5.14 -3.43
C ASP A 213 23.58 5.27 -1.92
N ALA A 214 22.95 4.27 -1.27
CA ALA A 214 22.80 4.24 0.18
C ALA A 214 24.12 3.79 0.85
N PRO A 215 24.66 4.53 1.83
CA PRO A 215 25.85 4.14 2.58
C PRO A 215 25.69 2.81 3.34
N HIS A 216 24.51 2.57 3.90
CA HIS A 216 24.22 1.36 4.66
C HIS A 216 22.98 0.66 4.11
N LEU A 217 23.16 -0.56 3.60
CA LEU A 217 22.07 -1.48 3.20
C LEU A 217 21.99 -2.70 4.11
N GLU A 218 22.51 -2.60 5.33
CA GLU A 218 22.31 -3.62 6.37
C GLU A 218 20.84 -3.64 6.79
N ILE A 219 20.20 -4.79 6.66
CA ILE A 219 18.79 -4.97 6.97
C ILE A 219 18.60 -5.22 8.46
N ALA A 220 18.08 -4.20 9.15
CA ALA A 220 17.76 -4.28 10.57
C ALA A 220 16.45 -5.03 10.85
N ARG A 221 15.51 -5.05 9.89
CA ARG A 221 14.21 -5.73 10.05
C ARG A 221 13.63 -6.18 8.72
N ARG A 222 13.01 -7.38 8.76
CA ARG A 222 12.15 -7.92 7.70
C ARG A 222 10.76 -8.18 8.24
N TRP A 223 9.75 -8.02 7.39
CA TRP A 223 8.38 -8.39 7.73
C TRP A 223 7.57 -8.68 6.48
N SER A 224 6.49 -9.42 6.63
CA SER A 224 5.44 -9.56 5.63
C SER A 224 4.27 -8.65 5.99
N ALA A 225 3.62 -8.14 4.96
CA ALA A 225 2.37 -7.42 5.06
C ALA A 225 1.39 -7.99 4.04
N ALA A 226 0.11 -7.70 4.19
CA ALA A 226 -0.89 -8.08 3.21
C ALA A 226 -1.99 -7.03 3.10
N TYR A 227 -2.61 -6.97 1.93
CA TYR A 227 -3.78 -6.15 1.69
C TYR A 227 -4.79 -6.89 0.80
N PRO A 228 -6.08 -6.51 0.82
CA PRO A 228 -7.08 -7.07 -0.07
C PRO A 228 -6.82 -6.68 -1.53
N VAL A 229 -7.01 -7.62 -2.44
CA VAL A 229 -6.92 -7.36 -3.87
C VAL A 229 -8.11 -7.97 -4.61
N HIS A 230 -8.72 -7.19 -5.50
CA HIS A 230 -9.72 -7.67 -6.44
C HIS A 230 -9.24 -7.41 -7.87
N ALA A 231 -9.52 -8.36 -8.78
CA ALA A 231 -8.97 -8.31 -10.14
C ALA A 231 -9.38 -7.04 -10.92
N LYS A 232 -10.57 -6.51 -10.65
CA LYS A 232 -11.16 -5.38 -11.41
C LYS A 232 -11.46 -4.15 -10.57
N LEU A 233 -11.84 -4.33 -9.29
CA LEU A 233 -12.36 -3.26 -8.43
C LEU A 233 -11.25 -2.64 -7.59
N THR A 234 -11.31 -1.34 -7.39
CA THR A 234 -10.45 -0.56 -6.48
C THR A 234 -11.00 -0.50 -5.07
N GLU A 235 -12.30 -0.66 -4.93
CA GLU A 235 -13.03 -0.84 -3.66
C GLU A 235 -14.02 -1.99 -3.77
N VAL A 236 -14.26 -2.68 -2.68
CA VAL A 236 -15.24 -3.76 -2.58
C VAL A 236 -16.20 -3.43 -1.44
N VAL A 237 -17.47 -3.28 -1.77
CA VAL A 237 -18.55 -3.06 -0.82
C VAL A 237 -19.53 -4.21 -0.96
N LEU A 238 -19.73 -4.98 0.12
CA LEU A 238 -20.66 -6.11 0.17
C LEU A 238 -21.72 -5.82 1.21
N GLU A 239 -22.94 -6.35 1.01
CA GLU A 239 -24.06 -6.26 1.95
C GLU A 239 -24.47 -7.67 2.39
N PRO A 240 -23.73 -8.31 3.32
CA PRO A 240 -23.97 -9.69 3.71
C PRO A 240 -25.24 -9.87 4.54
N ALA A 241 -25.74 -8.81 5.17
CA ALA A 241 -26.96 -8.78 5.96
C ALA A 241 -27.58 -7.37 5.97
N ALA A 242 -28.83 -7.26 6.39
CA ALA A 242 -29.48 -5.97 6.56
C ALA A 242 -28.69 -5.06 7.50
N ASN A 243 -28.54 -3.79 7.14
CA ASN A 243 -27.79 -2.78 7.90
C ASN A 243 -26.31 -3.13 8.17
N THR A 244 -25.73 -4.06 7.40
CA THR A 244 -24.34 -4.49 7.54
C THR A 244 -23.63 -4.37 6.20
N ARG A 245 -22.50 -3.65 6.18
CA ARG A 245 -21.65 -3.55 5.00
C ARG A 245 -20.24 -3.98 5.32
N ILE A 246 -19.61 -4.76 4.43
CA ILE A 246 -18.17 -4.99 4.40
C ILE A 246 -17.59 -3.97 3.43
N VAL A 247 -16.59 -3.23 3.88
CA VAL A 247 -15.96 -2.15 3.09
C VAL A 247 -14.45 -2.36 3.06
N LEU A 248 -13.91 -2.55 1.86
CA LEU A 248 -12.49 -2.82 1.66
C LEU A 248 -11.95 -1.96 0.52
N ALA A 249 -10.88 -1.24 0.78
CA ALA A 249 -10.04 -0.69 -0.26
C ALA A 249 -9.15 -1.79 -0.83
N SER A 250 -9.14 -1.94 -2.14
CA SER A 250 -8.43 -3.00 -2.86
C SER A 250 -7.15 -2.45 -3.52
N ARG A 251 -6.25 -3.35 -3.92
CA ARG A 251 -5.08 -3.05 -4.78
C ARG A 251 -4.04 -2.11 -4.15
N GLY A 252 -3.94 -2.08 -2.82
CA GLY A 252 -2.95 -1.27 -2.11
C GLY A 252 -3.25 0.23 -2.03
N ASN A 253 -4.46 0.67 -2.43
CA ASN A 253 -4.84 2.08 -2.51
C ASN A 253 -5.47 2.62 -1.21
N GLY A 254 -5.63 1.80 -0.18
CA GLY A 254 -6.42 2.13 1.01
C GLY A 254 -6.04 3.44 1.68
N MET A 255 -4.75 3.72 1.85
CA MET A 255 -4.30 4.98 2.48
C MET A 255 -4.63 6.22 1.64
N THR A 256 -4.67 6.09 0.32
CA THR A 256 -4.99 7.19 -0.60
C THR A 256 -6.48 7.43 -0.70
N THR A 257 -7.29 6.37 -0.70
CA THR A 257 -8.72 6.45 -1.04
C THR A 257 -9.66 6.36 0.17
N ALA A 258 -9.17 5.98 1.36
CA ALA A 258 -10.01 5.65 2.52
C ALA A 258 -11.00 6.76 2.92
N PHE A 259 -10.59 8.03 2.86
CA PHE A 259 -11.49 9.13 3.23
C PHE A 259 -12.62 9.32 2.23
N ALA A 260 -12.32 9.32 0.92
CA ALA A 260 -13.34 9.41 -0.11
C ALA A 260 -14.27 8.19 -0.10
N LEU A 261 -13.71 6.99 0.07
CA LEU A 261 -14.51 5.76 0.19
C LEU A 261 -15.45 5.81 1.41
N ALA A 262 -14.99 6.37 2.53
CA ALA A 262 -15.84 6.54 3.71
C ALA A 262 -17.02 7.48 3.45
N GLU A 263 -16.80 8.61 2.75
CA GLU A 263 -17.85 9.54 2.34
C GLU A 263 -18.87 8.84 1.43
N GLU A 264 -18.41 8.16 0.38
CA GLU A 264 -19.29 7.44 -0.56
C GLU A 264 -20.13 6.37 0.13
N VAL A 265 -19.54 5.56 1.01
CA VAL A 265 -20.24 4.49 1.72
C VAL A 265 -21.27 5.04 2.71
N LEU A 266 -21.02 6.20 3.30
CA LEU A 266 -21.95 6.83 4.25
C LEU A 266 -23.03 7.63 3.55
N GLU A 267 -22.76 8.28 2.41
CA GLU A 267 -23.75 9.07 1.64
C GLU A 267 -24.81 8.19 0.97
N VAL A 268 -24.44 7.03 0.44
CA VAL A 268 -25.40 6.07 -0.16
C VAL A 268 -26.41 5.53 0.85
N THR A 269 -26.27 5.86 2.13
CA THR A 269 -27.14 5.39 3.22
C THR A 269 -28.13 6.43 3.73
N ASN A 270 -28.18 7.61 3.13
CA ASN A 270 -29.20 8.62 3.35
C ASN A 270 -30.29 8.50 2.27
#